data_a1947d20e4895f231007058003ecc5ef
#
_entry.id   a1947d20e4895f231007058003ecc5ef
#
_cell.length_a   1.000
_cell.length_b   1.000
_cell.length_c   1.000
_cell.angle_alpha   90.00
_cell.angle_beta   90.00
_cell.angle_gamma   90.00
#
_symmetry.space_group_name_H-M   'P 1'
#
loop_
_entity.id
_entity.type
_entity.pdbx_description
1 polymer ?
#
loop_
_entity_poly.entity_id
_entity_poly.type
_entity_poly.pdbx_seq_one_letter_code
_entity_poly.pdbx_strand_id
1 'polypeptide(L)'
;MEENRERREEREFTRREKQRKQERLRREQELRIKIAALSVLVLFVLLSMIRGIVRWRESVREEEERKKQQELEERENELLSESVLQYRDLVEYYAAEEGIEHYVPVLLAIMLVETAGERDDVMQSSESAGLEPNSLGPEDSIAQACDYFRGLVDRQETTGVDDRTVIQAYNYGPGYIYYIEENGGVHSFDLAVAYAEEMSGGRTANYTHPIADDNGNWMYLYGNMYYVKLVEQYLP
;
A
#
# COMPACT_ATOMS: atom_id res chain seq x y z
N MET A 1 -1.76 -101.89 -0.47
CA MET A 1 -1.05 -101.05 0.52
C MET A 1 -0.27 -99.93 -0.17
N GLU A 2 0.33 -100.11 -1.29
CA GLU A 2 1.13 -99.20 -2.06
C GLU A 2 0.30 -97.98 -2.59
N GLU A 3 -0.85 -98.23 -3.16
CA GLU A 3 -1.74 -97.18 -3.69
C GLU A 3 -2.21 -96.16 -2.61
N ASN A 4 -2.41 -96.58 -1.38
CA ASN A 4 -2.75 -95.73 -0.25
C ASN A 4 -1.55 -94.87 0.23
N ARG A 5 -0.33 -95.31 0.01
CA ARG A 5 0.87 -94.58 0.30
C ARG A 5 1.15 -93.48 -0.73
N GLU A 6 1.02 -93.81 -1.98
CA GLU A 6 1.15 -92.81 -3.08
C GLU A 6 0.14 -91.68 -2.95
N ARG A 7 -1.14 -92.00 -2.67
CA ARG A 7 -2.18 -90.99 -2.46
C ARG A 7 -1.93 -90.10 -1.24
N ARG A 8 -1.23 -90.60 -0.23
CA ARG A 8 -0.82 -89.81 0.94
C ARG A 8 0.32 -88.85 0.60
N GLU A 9 1.31 -89.33 -0.10
CA GLU A 9 2.48 -88.55 -0.55
C GLU A 9 2.07 -87.42 -1.50
N GLU A 10 1.17 -87.67 -2.42
CA GLU A 10 0.59 -86.68 -3.33
C GLU A 10 -0.24 -85.61 -2.62
N ARG A 11 -1.03 -86.01 -1.60
CA ARG A 11 -1.73 -85.06 -0.75
C ARG A 11 -0.80 -84.18 0.10
N GLU A 12 0.25 -84.77 0.63
CA GLU A 12 1.26 -84.01 1.39
C GLU A 12 2.06 -83.05 0.50
N PHE A 13 2.46 -83.49 -0.71
CA PHE A 13 3.12 -82.61 -1.69
C PHE A 13 2.22 -81.41 -2.06
N THR A 14 0.97 -81.65 -2.43
CA THR A 14 0.02 -80.61 -2.75
C THR A 14 -0.23 -79.63 -1.57
N ARG A 15 -0.23 -80.15 -0.36
CA ARG A 15 -0.39 -79.35 0.87
C ARG A 15 0.83 -78.46 1.10
N ARG A 16 2.07 -78.94 0.92
CA ARG A 16 3.32 -78.20 1.00
C ARG A 16 3.42 -77.14 -0.07
N GLU A 17 3.00 -77.42 -1.31
CA GLU A 17 2.95 -76.43 -2.39
C GLU A 17 1.96 -75.28 -2.07
N LYS A 18 0.76 -75.61 -1.63
CA LYS A 18 -0.21 -74.58 -1.19
C LYS A 18 0.32 -73.74 -0.07
N GLN A 19 0.99 -74.30 0.94
CA GLN A 19 1.61 -73.54 2.05
C GLN A 19 2.71 -72.59 1.53
N ARG A 20 3.63 -73.06 0.69
CA ARG A 20 4.66 -72.24 0.08
C ARG A 20 4.10 -71.09 -0.73
N LYS A 21 3.02 -71.34 -1.49
CA LYS A 21 2.37 -70.29 -2.27
C LYS A 21 1.69 -69.25 -1.37
N GLN A 22 1.07 -69.66 -0.27
CA GLN A 22 0.48 -68.75 0.70
C GLN A 22 1.56 -67.92 1.44
N GLU A 23 2.68 -68.53 1.81
CA GLU A 23 3.82 -67.79 2.44
C GLU A 23 4.41 -66.76 1.48
N ARG A 24 4.53 -67.08 0.19
CA ARG A 24 5.03 -66.11 -0.83
C ARG A 24 4.04 -64.95 -0.95
N LEU A 25 2.78 -65.20 -1.03
CA LEU A 25 1.75 -64.16 -1.13
C LEU A 25 1.72 -63.25 0.11
N ARG A 26 1.87 -63.83 1.30
CA ARG A 26 1.97 -63.05 2.55
C ARG A 26 3.22 -62.14 2.53
N ARG A 27 4.38 -62.65 2.17
CA ARG A 27 5.65 -61.86 2.08
C ARG A 27 5.51 -60.73 1.05
N GLU A 28 4.89 -60.99 -0.11
CA GLU A 28 4.62 -59.97 -1.12
C GLU A 28 3.67 -58.88 -0.60
N GLN A 29 2.62 -59.25 0.13
CA GLN A 29 1.71 -58.31 0.76
C GLN A 29 2.40 -57.47 1.84
N GLU A 30 3.18 -58.06 2.71
CA GLU A 30 3.95 -57.36 3.73
C GLU A 30 4.94 -56.36 3.10
N LEU A 31 5.62 -56.78 2.01
CA LEU A 31 6.53 -55.89 1.29
C LEU A 31 5.80 -54.69 0.67
N ARG A 32 4.63 -54.92 0.03
CA ARG A 32 3.80 -53.85 -0.53
C ARG A 32 3.32 -52.87 0.55
N ILE A 33 2.93 -53.37 1.72
CA ILE A 33 2.53 -52.51 2.86
C ILE A 33 3.71 -51.67 3.35
N LYS A 34 4.91 -52.26 3.47
CA LYS A 34 6.11 -51.52 3.89
C LYS A 34 6.53 -50.45 2.87
N ILE A 35 6.44 -50.74 1.58
CA ILE A 35 6.73 -49.79 0.50
C ILE A 35 5.70 -48.62 0.55
N ALA A 36 4.42 -48.96 0.69
CA ALA A 36 3.37 -47.93 0.79
C ALA A 36 3.55 -47.03 2.02
N ALA A 37 3.85 -47.60 3.19
CA ALA A 37 4.14 -46.85 4.39
C ALA A 37 5.36 -45.92 4.24
N LEU A 38 6.43 -46.40 3.63
CA LEU A 38 7.63 -45.62 3.34
C LEU A 38 7.32 -44.46 2.39
N SER A 39 6.52 -44.72 1.34
CA SER A 39 6.11 -43.68 0.37
C SER A 39 5.29 -42.57 1.02
N VAL A 40 4.37 -42.92 1.94
CA VAL A 40 3.59 -41.93 2.72
C VAL A 40 4.49 -41.09 3.62
N LEU A 41 5.48 -41.73 4.28
CA LEU A 41 6.44 -41.03 5.13
C LEU A 41 7.30 -40.04 4.32
N VAL A 42 7.81 -40.47 3.17
CA VAL A 42 8.58 -39.60 2.26
C VAL A 42 7.76 -38.42 1.79
N LEU A 43 6.50 -38.66 1.38
CA LEU A 43 5.60 -37.58 0.97
C LEU A 43 5.35 -36.58 2.10
N PHE A 44 5.12 -37.06 3.34
CA PHE A 44 4.94 -36.21 4.51
C PHE A 44 6.18 -35.33 4.79
N VAL A 45 7.39 -35.90 4.69
CA VAL A 45 8.64 -35.15 4.85
C VAL A 45 8.78 -34.07 3.76
N LEU A 46 8.52 -34.42 2.50
CA LEU A 46 8.56 -33.47 1.38
C LEU A 46 7.57 -32.33 1.55
N LEU A 47 6.33 -32.61 1.95
CA LEU A 47 5.32 -31.58 2.22
C LEU A 47 5.72 -30.68 3.39
N SER A 48 6.33 -31.25 4.43
CA SER A 48 6.84 -30.49 5.58
C SER A 48 8.00 -29.56 5.19
N MET A 49 8.90 -30.03 4.34
CA MET A 49 9.99 -29.20 3.81
C MET A 49 9.47 -28.06 2.92
N ILE A 50 8.51 -28.33 2.05
CA ILE A 50 7.88 -27.29 1.20
C ILE A 50 7.21 -26.23 2.07
N ARG A 51 6.44 -26.64 3.09
CA ARG A 51 5.82 -25.69 4.04
C ARG A 51 6.87 -24.86 4.78
N GLY A 52 7.98 -25.46 5.18
CA GLY A 52 9.10 -24.76 5.81
C GLY A 52 9.71 -23.69 4.90
N ILE A 53 9.95 -24.03 3.62
CA ILE A 53 10.50 -23.10 2.63
C ILE A 53 9.51 -21.94 2.36
N VAL A 54 8.21 -22.23 2.25
CA VAL A 54 7.20 -21.19 2.03
C VAL A 54 7.18 -20.20 3.21
N ARG A 55 7.10 -20.71 4.45
CA ARG A 55 7.13 -19.86 5.65
C ARG A 55 8.41 -19.03 5.77
N TRP A 56 9.55 -19.62 5.45
CA TRP A 56 10.82 -18.90 5.46
C TRP A 56 10.84 -17.77 4.43
N ARG A 57 10.34 -18.01 3.20
CA ARG A 57 10.23 -16.96 2.17
C ARG A 57 9.26 -15.83 2.60
N GLU A 58 8.15 -16.19 3.22
CA GLU A 58 7.19 -15.20 3.77
C GLU A 58 7.85 -14.34 4.85
N SER A 59 8.58 -14.95 5.81
CA SER A 59 9.26 -14.20 6.87
C SER A 59 10.37 -13.28 6.35
N VAL A 60 11.12 -13.70 5.31
CA VAL A 60 12.15 -12.85 4.68
C VAL A 60 11.49 -11.65 3.99
N ARG A 61 10.39 -11.86 3.26
CA ARG A 61 9.67 -10.78 2.60
C ARG A 61 9.10 -9.77 3.60
N GLU A 62 8.49 -10.24 4.69
CA GLU A 62 7.97 -9.37 5.75
C GLU A 62 9.08 -8.56 6.44
N GLU A 63 10.28 -9.12 6.57
CA GLU A 63 11.43 -8.39 7.12
C GLU A 63 11.95 -7.33 6.15
N GLU A 64 11.99 -7.63 4.84
CA GLU A 64 12.37 -6.66 3.81
C GLU A 64 11.36 -5.51 3.72
N GLU A 65 10.06 -5.82 3.77
CA GLU A 65 9.00 -4.82 3.77
C GLU A 65 9.08 -3.91 5.01
N ARG A 66 9.33 -4.48 6.20
CA ARG A 66 9.53 -3.67 7.43
C ARG A 66 10.74 -2.77 7.35
N LYS A 67 11.88 -3.25 6.83
CA LYS A 67 13.08 -2.41 6.65
C LYS A 67 12.82 -1.26 5.69
N LYS A 68 12.16 -1.55 4.57
CA LYS A 68 11.79 -0.52 3.60
C LYS A 68 10.86 0.53 4.23
N GLN A 69 9.90 0.10 5.03
CA GLN A 69 8.98 1.01 5.72
C GLN A 69 9.73 1.90 6.72
N GLN A 70 10.68 1.35 7.49
CA GLN A 70 11.51 2.12 8.41
C GLN A 70 12.40 3.13 7.68
N GLU A 71 13.02 2.75 6.58
CA GLU A 71 13.83 3.67 5.75
C GLU A 71 12.99 4.83 5.18
N LEU A 72 11.75 4.56 4.78
CA LEU A 72 10.82 5.59 4.30
C LEU A 72 10.43 6.55 5.42
N GLU A 73 10.11 6.02 6.60
CA GLU A 73 9.74 6.82 7.79
C GLU A 73 10.91 7.67 8.28
N GLU A 74 12.14 7.12 8.34
CA GLU A 74 13.34 7.88 8.67
C GLU A 74 13.54 9.03 7.68
N ARG A 75 13.39 8.78 6.41
CA ARG A 75 13.54 9.77 5.35
C ARG A 75 12.49 10.87 5.43
N GLU A 76 11.25 10.53 5.70
CA GLU A 76 10.17 11.48 5.93
C GLU A 76 10.44 12.37 7.13
N ASN A 77 10.91 11.78 8.25
CA ASN A 77 11.28 12.53 9.45
C ASN A 77 12.47 13.48 9.23
N GLU A 78 13.37 13.18 8.29
CA GLU A 78 14.45 14.11 7.92
C GLU A 78 13.95 15.30 7.09
N LEU A 79 12.86 15.14 6.35
CA LEU A 79 12.31 16.19 5.48
C LEU A 79 11.35 17.13 6.21
N LEU A 80 10.68 16.66 7.26
CA LEU A 80 9.67 17.41 8.00
C LEU A 80 10.25 18.08 9.24
N SER A 81 9.71 19.26 9.61
CA SER A 81 10.09 19.96 10.83
C SER A 81 9.48 19.34 12.08
N GLU A 82 10.12 19.54 13.27
CA GLU A 82 9.54 19.11 14.55
C GLU A 82 8.16 19.73 14.82
N SER A 83 7.92 20.96 14.35
CA SER A 83 6.63 21.65 14.47
C SER A 83 5.50 20.98 13.65
N VAL A 84 5.81 20.25 12.59
CA VAL A 84 4.86 19.41 11.84
C VAL A 84 4.77 18.04 12.49
N LEU A 85 5.90 17.43 12.83
CA LEU A 85 5.95 16.07 13.37
C LEU A 85 5.20 15.90 14.69
N GLN A 86 5.07 16.96 15.51
CA GLN A 86 4.23 16.93 16.72
C GLN A 86 2.75 16.62 16.45
N TYR A 87 2.27 16.85 15.23
CA TYR A 87 0.89 16.58 14.81
C TYR A 87 0.70 15.24 14.11
N ARG A 88 1.76 14.46 13.90
CA ARG A 88 1.70 13.17 13.18
C ARG A 88 0.59 12.25 13.70
N ASP A 89 0.55 12.02 15.01
CA ASP A 89 -0.45 11.11 15.61
C ASP A 89 -1.89 11.57 15.35
N LEU A 90 -2.14 12.89 15.33
CA LEU A 90 -3.45 13.46 14.99
C LEU A 90 -3.79 13.30 13.51
N VAL A 91 -2.81 13.54 12.62
CA VAL A 91 -3.01 13.33 11.18
C VAL A 91 -3.27 11.86 10.88
N GLU A 92 -2.52 10.93 11.48
CA GLU A 92 -2.73 9.48 11.33
C GLU A 92 -4.11 9.07 11.83
N TYR A 93 -4.54 9.60 12.98
CA TYR A 93 -5.85 9.31 13.56
C TYR A 93 -7.00 9.75 12.62
N TYR A 94 -7.00 11.01 12.18
CA TYR A 94 -8.08 11.53 11.33
C TYR A 94 -8.01 10.98 9.89
N ALA A 95 -6.82 10.72 9.37
CA ALA A 95 -6.67 10.05 8.08
C ALA A 95 -7.23 8.61 8.12
N ALA A 96 -7.07 7.89 9.25
CA ALA A 96 -7.66 6.57 9.43
C ALA A 96 -9.19 6.62 9.57
N GLU A 97 -9.74 7.61 10.27
CA GLU A 97 -11.21 7.82 10.34
C GLU A 97 -11.82 8.05 8.95
N GLU A 98 -11.08 8.71 8.06
CA GLU A 98 -11.51 9.03 6.69
C GLU A 98 -11.10 7.94 5.67
N GLY A 99 -10.33 6.91 6.06
CA GLY A 99 -9.85 5.83 5.19
C GLY A 99 -8.83 6.30 4.14
N ILE A 100 -8.01 7.28 4.49
CA ILE A 100 -6.95 7.87 3.63
C ILE A 100 -5.57 7.77 4.27
N GLU A 101 -5.30 6.73 5.05
CA GLU A 101 -4.05 6.54 5.80
C GLU A 101 -2.81 6.59 4.91
N HIS A 102 -2.93 6.12 3.67
CA HIS A 102 -1.82 6.14 2.71
C HIS A 102 -1.42 7.55 2.24
N TYR A 103 -2.26 8.57 2.51
CA TYR A 103 -1.96 9.97 2.24
C TYR A 103 -1.37 10.72 3.44
N VAL A 104 -1.10 10.07 4.59
CA VAL A 104 -0.47 10.73 5.76
C VAL A 104 0.80 11.48 5.40
N PRO A 105 1.75 10.93 4.62
CA PRO A 105 2.93 11.68 4.19
C PRO A 105 2.59 12.95 3.40
N VAL A 106 1.58 12.88 2.52
CA VAL A 106 1.11 14.02 1.72
C VAL A 106 0.48 15.08 2.62
N LEU A 107 -0.35 14.68 3.58
CA LEU A 107 -1.02 15.60 4.52
C LEU A 107 -0.01 16.34 5.41
N LEU A 108 1.01 15.66 5.89
CA LEU A 108 2.11 16.28 6.66
C LEU A 108 2.93 17.25 5.80
N ALA A 109 3.22 16.89 4.54
CA ALA A 109 3.88 17.77 3.59
C ALA A 109 3.03 19.01 3.25
N ILE A 110 1.71 18.85 3.12
CA ILE A 110 0.75 19.95 2.97
C ILE A 110 0.80 20.88 4.18
N MET A 111 0.75 20.35 5.40
CA MET A 111 0.88 21.14 6.64
C MET A 111 2.18 21.98 6.64
N LEU A 112 3.29 21.37 6.21
CA LEU A 112 4.57 22.08 6.14
C LEU A 112 4.52 23.21 5.12
N VAL A 113 3.90 23.00 3.96
CA VAL A 113 3.75 24.03 2.91
C VAL A 113 2.81 25.16 3.33
N GLU A 114 1.72 24.84 4.02
CA GLU A 114 0.70 25.84 4.41
C GLU A 114 1.18 26.72 5.57
N THR A 115 1.74 26.13 6.60
CA THR A 115 2.00 26.87 7.85
C THR A 115 3.31 26.49 8.54
N ALA A 116 4.02 25.49 8.06
CA ALA A 116 5.13 24.85 8.77
C ALA A 116 4.73 24.31 10.18
N GLY A 117 3.43 24.06 10.42
CA GLY A 117 2.91 23.65 11.73
C GLY A 117 2.93 24.76 12.81
N GLU A 118 3.10 26.03 12.43
CA GLU A 118 3.33 27.15 13.37
C GLU A 118 2.09 28.04 13.61
N ARG A 119 0.95 27.74 12.96
CA ARG A 119 -0.29 28.50 13.13
C ARG A 119 -1.37 27.65 13.82
N ASP A 120 -2.42 28.29 14.33
CA ASP A 120 -3.56 27.56 14.89
C ASP A 120 -4.30 26.76 13.80
N ASP A 121 -4.63 27.37 12.67
CA ASP A 121 -5.15 26.66 11.49
C ASP A 121 -3.99 26.05 10.69
N VAL A 122 -3.43 24.96 11.25
CA VAL A 122 -2.18 24.34 10.77
C VAL A 122 -2.27 23.82 9.35
N MET A 123 -3.48 23.43 8.90
CA MET A 123 -3.77 22.91 7.56
C MET A 123 -4.40 23.94 6.63
N GLN A 124 -4.63 25.20 7.11
CA GLN A 124 -5.36 26.25 6.39
C GLN A 124 -6.71 25.78 5.85
N SER A 125 -7.43 24.98 6.64
CA SER A 125 -8.65 24.29 6.25
C SER A 125 -9.95 25.02 6.63
N SER A 126 -9.87 26.16 7.34
CA SER A 126 -11.06 26.93 7.77
C SER A 126 -11.99 27.26 6.63
N GLU A 127 -11.48 27.70 5.48
CA GLU A 127 -12.31 28.10 4.33
C GLU A 127 -13.04 26.90 3.70
N SER A 128 -12.46 25.70 3.74
CA SER A 128 -13.12 24.46 3.26
C SER A 128 -14.32 24.07 4.13
N ALA A 129 -14.33 24.48 5.41
CA ALA A 129 -15.46 24.34 6.31
C ALA A 129 -16.49 25.50 6.18
N GLY A 130 -16.27 26.44 5.27
CA GLY A 130 -17.10 27.62 5.12
C GLY A 130 -16.95 28.65 6.25
N LEU A 131 -15.85 28.62 6.96
CA LEU A 131 -15.50 29.50 8.07
C LEU A 131 -14.59 30.65 7.59
N GLU A 132 -14.41 31.67 8.44
CA GLU A 132 -13.43 32.72 8.18
C GLU A 132 -11.99 32.14 8.21
N PRO A 133 -11.06 32.61 7.36
CA PRO A 133 -9.69 32.13 7.35
C PRO A 133 -9.02 32.17 8.73
N ASN A 134 -8.23 31.15 9.04
CA ASN A 134 -7.48 31.00 10.30
C ASN A 134 -8.36 30.98 11.57
N SER A 135 -9.57 30.43 11.50
CA SER A 135 -10.52 30.38 12.63
C SER A 135 -10.55 29.03 13.35
N LEU A 136 -9.97 27.99 12.79
CA LEU A 136 -9.87 26.67 13.42
C LEU A 136 -8.62 26.55 14.30
N GLY A 137 -8.74 25.81 15.41
CA GLY A 137 -7.61 25.35 16.19
C GLY A 137 -6.91 24.16 15.53
N PRO A 138 -5.72 23.75 16.01
CA PRO A 138 -4.91 22.75 15.32
C PRO A 138 -5.61 21.41 15.09
N GLU A 139 -6.28 20.88 16.10
CA GLU A 139 -7.00 19.59 16.00
C GLU A 139 -8.18 19.68 15.02
N ASP A 140 -9.01 20.71 15.14
CA ASP A 140 -10.16 20.92 14.24
C ASP A 140 -9.70 21.19 12.80
N SER A 141 -8.56 21.88 12.63
CA SER A 141 -7.93 22.12 11.33
C SER A 141 -7.49 20.83 10.68
N ILE A 142 -6.85 19.92 11.42
CA ILE A 142 -6.42 18.62 10.93
C ILE A 142 -7.62 17.74 10.56
N ALA A 143 -8.61 17.66 11.44
CA ALA A 143 -9.84 16.91 11.19
C ALA A 143 -10.56 17.39 9.90
N GLN A 144 -10.74 18.72 9.77
CA GLN A 144 -11.35 19.32 8.59
C GLN A 144 -10.53 19.09 7.32
N ALA A 145 -9.20 19.16 7.41
CA ALA A 145 -8.34 18.91 6.27
C ALA A 145 -8.43 17.48 5.78
N CYS A 146 -8.52 16.49 6.69
CA CYS A 146 -8.68 15.07 6.33
C CYS A 146 -10.05 14.83 5.65
N ASP A 147 -11.16 15.37 6.19
CA ASP A 147 -12.48 15.29 5.57
C ASP A 147 -12.50 15.94 4.17
N TYR A 148 -11.94 17.14 4.05
CA TYR A 148 -11.81 17.81 2.76
C TYR A 148 -10.98 17.03 1.75
N PHE A 149 -9.83 16.50 2.18
CA PHE A 149 -8.96 15.70 1.33
C PHE A 149 -9.63 14.39 0.90
N ARG A 150 -10.37 13.72 1.80
CA ARG A 150 -11.21 12.56 1.45
C ARG A 150 -12.21 12.91 0.35
N GLY A 151 -12.87 14.05 0.45
CA GLY A 151 -13.78 14.52 -0.59
C GLY A 151 -13.10 14.77 -1.96
N LEU A 152 -11.80 15.10 -1.99
CA LEU A 152 -11.00 15.19 -3.22
C LEU A 152 -10.65 13.80 -3.76
N VAL A 153 -10.26 12.87 -2.88
CA VAL A 153 -9.97 11.46 -3.23
C VAL A 153 -11.21 10.77 -3.80
N ASP A 154 -12.41 10.99 -3.26
CA ASP A 154 -13.65 10.44 -3.80
C ASP A 154 -13.90 10.89 -5.26
N ARG A 155 -13.54 12.12 -5.59
CA ARG A 155 -13.62 12.63 -6.96
C ARG A 155 -12.54 12.02 -7.86
N GLN A 156 -11.34 11.83 -7.35
CA GLN A 156 -10.27 11.12 -8.06
C GLN A 156 -10.69 9.69 -8.40
N GLU A 157 -11.25 8.95 -7.46
CA GLU A 157 -11.75 7.59 -7.68
C GLU A 157 -12.83 7.53 -8.77
N THR A 158 -13.62 8.59 -8.91
CA THR A 158 -14.69 8.69 -9.90
C THR A 158 -14.16 9.09 -11.29
N THR A 159 -13.20 10.02 -11.34
CA THR A 159 -12.68 10.61 -12.59
C THR A 159 -11.43 9.90 -13.12
N GLY A 160 -10.70 9.19 -12.25
CA GLY A 160 -9.47 8.48 -12.60
C GLY A 160 -8.25 9.39 -12.81
N VAL A 161 -8.27 10.62 -12.29
CA VAL A 161 -7.11 11.53 -12.33
C VAL A 161 -5.99 11.06 -11.39
N ASP A 162 -4.78 11.57 -11.57
CA ASP A 162 -3.62 11.20 -10.77
C ASP A 162 -3.56 11.87 -9.39
N ASP A 163 -2.70 11.36 -8.47
CA ASP A 163 -2.54 11.89 -7.11
C ASP A 163 -2.06 13.35 -7.08
N ARG A 164 -1.24 13.75 -8.06
CA ARG A 164 -0.79 15.15 -8.19
C ARG A 164 -1.94 16.11 -8.42
N THR A 165 -2.97 15.65 -9.14
CA THR A 165 -4.22 16.41 -9.31
C THR A 165 -4.93 16.63 -7.98
N VAL A 166 -4.98 15.62 -7.11
CA VAL A 166 -5.57 15.72 -5.75
C VAL A 166 -4.78 16.72 -4.91
N ILE A 167 -3.44 16.63 -4.92
CA ILE A 167 -2.57 17.57 -4.20
C ILE A 167 -2.81 19.01 -4.68
N GLN A 168 -2.84 19.27 -6.00
CA GLN A 168 -3.10 20.61 -6.52
C GLN A 168 -4.52 21.08 -6.19
N ALA A 169 -5.50 20.18 -6.21
CA ALA A 169 -6.90 20.51 -5.88
C ALA A 169 -7.10 20.88 -4.41
N TYR A 170 -6.24 20.44 -3.49
CA TYR A 170 -6.26 20.92 -2.11
C TYR A 170 -6.15 22.45 -2.05
N ASN A 171 -5.26 23.02 -2.86
CA ASN A 171 -5.04 24.48 -2.95
C ASN A 171 -5.98 25.18 -3.94
N TYR A 172 -6.32 24.54 -5.06
CA TYR A 172 -7.16 25.14 -6.13
C TYR A 172 -8.66 24.90 -5.96
N GLY A 173 -9.05 24.01 -5.06
CA GLY A 173 -10.41 23.53 -4.93
C GLY A 173 -10.76 22.40 -5.89
N PRO A 174 -11.92 21.74 -5.65
CA PRO A 174 -12.32 20.50 -6.35
C PRO A 174 -12.60 20.70 -7.86
N GLY A 175 -12.80 21.92 -8.31
CA GLY A 175 -12.97 22.24 -9.73
C GLY A 175 -11.79 21.87 -10.60
N TYR A 176 -10.58 21.87 -10.01
CA TYR A 176 -9.36 21.47 -10.72
C TYR A 176 -9.36 20.00 -11.12
N ILE A 177 -9.99 19.12 -10.35
CA ILE A 177 -10.09 17.69 -10.67
C ILE A 177 -10.84 17.48 -12.00
N TYR A 178 -11.98 18.16 -12.17
CA TYR A 178 -12.76 18.08 -13.41
C TYR A 178 -12.05 18.73 -14.61
N TYR A 179 -11.32 19.82 -14.34
CA TYR A 179 -10.49 20.43 -15.37
C TYR A 179 -9.41 19.47 -15.89
N ILE A 180 -8.73 18.75 -14.99
CA ILE A 180 -7.72 17.75 -15.38
C ILE A 180 -8.36 16.53 -16.05
N GLU A 181 -9.52 16.05 -15.59
CA GLU A 181 -10.26 14.98 -16.27
C GLU A 181 -10.51 15.32 -17.75
N GLU A 182 -10.97 16.55 -18.03
CA GLU A 182 -11.23 17.03 -19.40
C GLU A 182 -9.95 17.25 -20.23
N ASN A 183 -8.78 17.42 -19.58
CA ASN A 183 -7.49 17.68 -20.20
C ASN A 183 -6.51 16.50 -20.17
N GLY A 184 -7.02 15.26 -20.05
CA GLY A 184 -6.22 14.03 -20.22
C GLY A 184 -5.95 13.25 -18.94
N GLY A 185 -6.48 13.69 -17.79
CA GLY A 185 -6.51 12.93 -16.54
C GLY A 185 -5.21 12.95 -15.72
N VAL A 186 -4.17 13.66 -16.17
CA VAL A 186 -2.85 13.70 -15.54
C VAL A 186 -2.41 15.14 -15.31
N HIS A 187 -2.08 15.48 -14.06
CA HIS A 187 -1.55 16.78 -13.70
C HIS A 187 -0.24 17.12 -14.43
N SER A 188 -0.11 18.36 -14.86
CA SER A 188 1.15 18.97 -15.27
C SER A 188 1.25 20.41 -14.78
N PHE A 189 2.49 20.92 -14.66
CA PHE A 189 2.70 22.31 -14.30
C PHE A 189 2.02 23.27 -15.30
N ASP A 190 2.07 22.96 -16.59
CA ASP A 190 1.45 23.78 -17.65
C ASP A 190 -0.08 23.83 -17.49
N LEU A 191 -0.72 22.72 -17.11
CA LEU A 191 -2.16 22.70 -16.84
C LEU A 191 -2.51 23.47 -15.55
N ALA A 192 -1.66 23.39 -14.50
CA ALA A 192 -1.84 24.20 -13.30
C ALA A 192 -1.72 25.71 -13.60
N VAL A 193 -0.76 26.09 -14.46
CA VAL A 193 -0.59 27.47 -14.93
C VAL A 193 -1.83 27.93 -15.72
N ALA A 194 -2.28 27.13 -16.70
CA ALA A 194 -3.42 27.46 -17.53
C ALA A 194 -4.72 27.62 -16.72
N TYR A 195 -4.95 26.72 -15.76
CA TYR A 195 -6.10 26.83 -14.87
C TYR A 195 -6.04 28.08 -14.00
N ALA A 196 -4.87 28.41 -13.43
CA ALA A 196 -4.70 29.62 -12.63
C ALA A 196 -4.85 30.90 -13.46
N GLU A 197 -4.40 30.89 -14.71
CA GLU A 197 -4.63 31.99 -15.67
C GLU A 197 -6.12 32.24 -15.89
N GLU A 198 -6.87 31.21 -16.20
CA GLU A 198 -8.32 31.28 -16.40
C GLU A 198 -9.02 31.79 -15.15
N MET A 199 -8.77 31.18 -13.99
CA MET A 199 -9.44 31.50 -12.73
C MET A 199 -9.08 32.89 -12.17
N SER A 200 -7.84 33.35 -12.42
CA SER A 200 -7.41 34.72 -12.03
C SER A 200 -7.87 35.81 -13.01
N GLY A 201 -8.34 35.44 -14.20
CA GLY A 201 -8.56 36.37 -15.32
C GLY A 201 -7.26 37.00 -15.81
N GLY A 202 -6.18 36.25 -15.81
CA GLY A 202 -4.85 36.65 -16.27
C GLY A 202 -4.09 37.59 -15.29
N ARG A 203 -4.60 37.79 -14.07
CA ARG A 203 -3.93 38.65 -13.07
C ARG A 203 -2.75 37.92 -12.43
N THR A 204 -1.62 38.59 -12.34
CA THR A 204 -0.35 38.04 -11.82
C THR A 204 0.17 38.82 -10.61
N ALA A 205 1.07 38.18 -9.85
CA ALA A 205 1.85 38.80 -8.79
C ALA A 205 3.30 38.32 -8.82
N ASN A 206 4.19 39.08 -8.19
CA ASN A 206 5.56 38.60 -7.91
C ASN A 206 5.48 37.46 -6.88
N TYR A 207 6.28 36.42 -7.14
CA TYR A 207 6.41 35.27 -6.24
C TYR A 207 7.89 34.92 -6.10
N THR A 208 8.54 35.46 -5.07
CA THR A 208 9.99 35.34 -4.82
C THR A 208 10.30 34.10 -3.97
N HIS A 209 9.99 32.92 -4.50
CA HIS A 209 10.34 31.63 -3.89
C HIS A 209 11.32 30.90 -4.81
N PRO A 210 12.35 30.19 -4.32
CA PRO A 210 13.33 29.48 -5.16
C PRO A 210 12.68 28.56 -6.20
N ILE A 211 11.51 27.99 -5.90
CA ILE A 211 10.74 27.13 -6.81
C ILE A 211 10.29 27.84 -8.10
N ALA A 212 10.22 29.18 -8.06
CA ALA A 212 9.77 30.02 -9.17
C ALA A 212 10.93 30.70 -9.92
N ASP A 213 12.19 30.51 -9.51
CA ASP A 213 13.35 31.20 -10.13
C ASP A 213 13.45 30.94 -11.62
N ASP A 214 13.32 29.66 -12.02
CA ASP A 214 13.36 29.26 -13.43
C ASP A 214 12.19 29.80 -14.26
N ASN A 215 11.13 30.26 -13.61
CA ASN A 215 9.92 30.78 -14.22
C ASN A 215 9.77 32.30 -14.07
N GLY A 216 10.82 33.00 -13.66
CA GLY A 216 10.86 34.47 -13.59
C GLY A 216 10.21 35.08 -12.36
N ASN A 217 10.04 34.32 -11.26
CA ASN A 217 9.59 34.81 -9.95
C ASN A 217 8.19 35.46 -9.96
N TRP A 218 7.25 34.83 -10.62
CA TRP A 218 5.86 35.28 -10.67
C TRP A 218 4.86 34.11 -10.56
N MET A 219 3.60 34.41 -10.25
CA MET A 219 2.49 33.47 -10.31
C MET A 219 1.18 34.20 -10.66
N TYR A 220 0.15 33.45 -11.08
CA TYR A 220 -1.21 33.95 -11.21
C TYR A 220 -1.84 34.15 -9.82
N LEU A 221 -2.75 35.13 -9.71
CA LEU A 221 -3.48 35.45 -8.46
C LEU A 221 -4.67 34.48 -8.25
N TYR A 222 -4.40 33.20 -8.26
CA TYR A 222 -5.34 32.14 -7.92
C TYR A 222 -4.59 30.95 -7.33
N GLY A 223 -4.77 30.71 -6.04
CA GLY A 223 -4.00 29.69 -5.32
C GLY A 223 -2.49 29.77 -5.60
N ASN A 224 -1.84 28.63 -5.72
CA ASN A 224 -0.42 28.55 -6.03
C ASN A 224 -0.15 27.49 -7.13
N MET A 225 0.23 27.94 -8.33
CA MET A 225 0.53 27.05 -9.46
C MET A 225 1.74 26.13 -9.23
N TYR A 226 2.57 26.42 -8.23
CA TYR A 226 3.71 25.60 -7.84
C TYR A 226 3.38 24.60 -6.73
N TYR A 227 2.12 24.49 -6.29
CA TYR A 227 1.75 23.80 -5.05
C TYR A 227 2.21 22.34 -5.03
N VAL A 228 1.99 21.56 -6.11
CA VAL A 228 2.51 20.19 -6.22
C VAL A 228 4.02 20.16 -6.05
N LYS A 229 4.76 21.03 -6.75
CA LYS A 229 6.22 21.06 -6.63
C LYS A 229 6.69 21.40 -5.21
N LEU A 230 5.95 22.25 -4.48
CA LEU A 230 6.24 22.58 -3.08
C LEU A 230 6.03 21.37 -2.17
N VAL A 231 4.90 20.68 -2.31
CA VAL A 231 4.57 19.49 -1.49
C VAL A 231 5.54 18.35 -1.79
N GLU A 232 5.87 18.09 -3.06
CA GLU A 232 6.77 17.01 -3.47
C GLU A 232 8.20 17.15 -2.94
N GLN A 233 8.65 18.35 -2.56
CA GLN A 233 9.96 18.54 -1.91
C GLN A 233 10.07 17.83 -0.55
N TYR A 234 8.95 17.53 0.08
CA TYR A 234 8.85 16.96 1.42
C TYR A 234 8.28 15.54 1.43
N LEU A 235 8.16 14.93 0.25
CA LEU A 235 7.79 13.50 0.13
C LEU A 235 9.06 12.66 0.00
N PRO A 236 9.09 11.46 0.65
CA PRO A 236 10.24 10.56 0.67
C PRO A 236 10.59 9.92 -0.67
#